data_429f2b4dcefb4b2b3bbee54b705e452c
#
_entry.id   429f2b4dcefb4b2b3bbee54b705e452c
#
_cell.length_a   1.000
_cell.length_b   1.000
_cell.length_c   1.000
_cell.angle_alpha   90.00
_cell.angle_beta   90.00
_cell.angle_gamma   90.00
#
_symmetry.space_group_name_H-M   'P 1'
#
loop_
_entity.id
_entity.type
_entity.pdbx_description
1 polymer ?
#
loop_
_entity_poly.entity_id
_entity_poly.type
_entity_poly.pdbx_seq_one_letter_code
_entity_poly.pdbx_strand_id
1 'polypeptide(L)'
;QLLVQRVIKRLKIKTKGGPDGIPPIFLKKCARQLSSPLANLFSCSFDSSFLPLDWLRAYITPLFKKGSRHEPENYRPIALTATICKLMESIIKDQLLGFFLRKGIINKNQHGFISNHSTCTNLLECTHDWLVTLNSSRTTDIIYIDFSRAFDSIVHKKLLNKLENYGITGILLNWISCFIEDRYQCVAIENCFSSVAKVISGVPQGSVLGPILFIIFINDIDCVCHGKTNLKLFADDAKLYSEIDLNCHSSSLQSSLNNLATWAKPGNC
;
A
#
# COMPACT_ATOMS: atom_id res chain seq x y z
N GLN A 1 21.19 13.26 9.63
CA GLN A 1 22.33 12.66 8.95
C GLN A 1 22.47 11.16 9.24
N LEU A 2 22.61 10.72 10.50
CA LEU A 2 22.78 9.29 10.87
C LEU A 2 21.61 8.41 10.41
N LEU A 3 20.38 8.92 10.47
CA LEU A 3 19.19 8.22 9.98
C LEU A 3 19.27 7.98 8.47
N VAL A 4 19.61 9.01 7.70
CA VAL A 4 19.78 8.92 6.24
C VAL A 4 20.85 7.91 5.87
N GLN A 5 22.02 7.96 6.54
CA GLN A 5 23.10 7.01 6.32
C GLN A 5 22.64 5.55 6.58
N ARG A 6 21.85 5.32 7.63
CA ARG A 6 21.31 4.00 7.96
C ARG A 6 20.36 3.48 6.86
N VAL A 7 19.49 4.35 6.35
CA VAL A 7 18.56 3.98 5.28
C VAL A 7 19.30 3.69 3.98
N ILE A 8 20.31 4.49 3.62
CA ILE A 8 21.16 4.24 2.44
C ILE A 8 21.84 2.86 2.55
N LYS A 9 22.40 2.50 3.70
CA LYS A 9 23.06 1.20 3.92
C LYS A 9 22.12 0.01 3.75
N ARG A 10 20.82 0.17 3.99
CA ARG A 10 19.78 -0.87 3.79
C ARG A 10 19.38 -1.09 2.33
N LEU A 11 19.77 -0.21 1.40
CA LEU A 11 19.44 -0.37 -0.01
C LEU A 11 19.93 -1.71 -0.55
N LYS A 12 19.09 -2.37 -1.34
CA LYS A 12 19.53 -3.54 -2.13
C LYS A 12 20.51 -3.09 -3.22
N ILE A 13 21.52 -3.90 -3.47
CA ILE A 13 22.51 -3.61 -4.52
C ILE A 13 21.83 -3.79 -5.87
N LYS A 14 21.58 -2.69 -6.57
CA LYS A 14 21.06 -2.64 -7.93
C LYS A 14 21.87 -1.64 -8.75
N THR A 15 22.12 -1.98 -10.01
CA THR A 15 22.91 -1.16 -10.93
C THR A 15 22.08 -0.21 -11.78
N LYS A 16 20.77 -0.50 -11.96
CA LYS A 16 19.84 0.37 -12.66
C LYS A 16 19.17 1.33 -11.68
N GLY A 17 19.17 2.63 -12.01
CA GLY A 17 18.45 3.69 -11.28
C GLY A 17 16.98 3.77 -11.69
N GLY A 18 16.25 4.67 -11.03
CA GLY A 18 14.92 5.13 -11.45
C GLY A 18 15.01 6.23 -12.52
N PRO A 19 13.94 7.06 -12.64
CA PRO A 19 13.94 8.23 -13.54
C PRO A 19 15.05 9.25 -13.27
N ASP A 20 15.56 9.28 -12.03
CA ASP A 20 16.70 10.09 -11.60
C ASP A 20 18.06 9.60 -12.11
N GLY A 21 18.11 8.46 -12.78
CA GLY A 21 19.35 7.85 -13.28
C GLY A 21 20.35 7.43 -12.19
N ILE A 22 19.99 7.53 -10.91
CA ILE A 22 20.90 7.28 -9.78
C ILE A 22 20.80 5.82 -9.32
N PRO A 23 21.83 4.99 -9.56
CA PRO A 23 21.80 3.60 -9.12
C PRO A 23 21.91 3.46 -7.61
N PRO A 24 21.14 2.56 -6.97
CA PRO A 24 21.26 2.28 -5.54
C PRO A 24 22.67 1.91 -5.06
N ILE A 25 23.45 1.22 -5.90
CA ILE A 25 24.83 0.85 -5.60
C ILE A 25 25.74 2.07 -5.39
N PHE A 26 25.55 3.13 -6.19
CA PHE A 26 26.29 4.38 -6.04
C PHE A 26 26.02 5.03 -4.69
N LEU A 27 24.73 5.21 -4.36
CA LEU A 27 24.33 5.76 -3.06
C LEU A 27 24.89 4.94 -1.90
N LYS A 28 24.86 3.62 -2.01
CA LYS A 28 25.35 2.72 -0.96
C LYS A 28 26.85 2.83 -0.74
N LYS A 29 27.64 2.91 -1.84
CA LYS A 29 29.11 3.08 -1.76
C LYS A 29 29.50 4.44 -1.19
N CYS A 30 28.76 5.49 -1.53
CA CYS A 30 29.01 6.88 -1.08
C CYS A 30 28.17 7.27 0.14
N ALA A 31 27.65 6.31 0.91
CA ALA A 31 26.68 6.58 1.99
C ALA A 31 27.17 7.58 3.04
N ARG A 32 28.47 7.57 3.36
CA ARG A 32 29.08 8.48 4.34
C ARG A 32 29.07 9.93 3.82
N GLN A 33 29.48 10.11 2.58
CA GLN A 33 29.63 11.43 1.94
C GLN A 33 28.24 12.03 1.61
N LEU A 34 27.31 11.20 1.13
CA LEU A 34 26.00 11.65 0.69
C LEU A 34 24.98 11.83 1.84
N SER A 35 25.24 11.28 3.03
CA SER A 35 24.28 11.34 4.13
C SER A 35 23.98 12.75 4.63
N SER A 36 24.94 13.69 4.59
CA SER A 36 24.73 15.06 5.01
C SER A 36 23.96 15.88 3.96
N PRO A 37 24.40 15.96 2.69
CA PRO A 37 23.65 16.71 1.68
C PRO A 37 22.22 16.14 1.46
N LEU A 38 22.03 14.82 1.50
CA LEU A 38 20.69 14.24 1.40
C LEU A 38 19.83 14.54 2.63
N ALA A 39 20.41 14.60 3.83
CA ALA A 39 19.65 15.01 5.02
C ALA A 39 19.13 16.44 4.88
N ASN A 40 19.97 17.37 4.40
CA ASN A 40 19.56 18.76 4.15
C ASN A 40 18.47 18.84 3.08
N LEU A 41 18.64 18.10 1.97
CA LEU A 41 17.63 18.03 0.90
C LEU A 41 16.29 17.50 1.42
N PHE A 42 16.30 16.45 2.23
CA PHE A 42 15.08 15.87 2.82
C PHE A 42 14.41 16.83 3.80
N SER A 43 15.19 17.53 4.63
CA SER A 43 14.65 18.57 5.52
C SER A 43 14.01 19.70 4.72
N CYS A 44 14.68 20.24 3.73
CA CYS A 44 14.13 21.28 2.86
C CYS A 44 12.83 20.82 2.18
N SER A 45 12.81 19.61 1.60
CA SER A 45 11.61 19.06 0.96
C SER A 45 10.47 18.89 1.96
N PHE A 46 10.76 18.43 3.17
CA PHE A 46 9.76 18.21 4.21
C PHE A 46 9.18 19.52 4.71
N ASP A 47 10.04 20.46 5.10
CA ASP A 47 9.65 21.75 5.69
C ASP A 47 8.86 22.62 4.71
N SER A 48 9.22 22.58 3.42
CA SER A 48 8.50 23.29 2.35
C SER A 48 7.30 22.53 1.76
N SER A 49 7.14 21.26 2.12
CA SER A 49 6.19 20.34 1.46
C SER A 49 6.36 20.30 -0.06
N PHE A 50 7.56 20.53 -0.56
CA PHE A 50 7.89 20.55 -1.99
C PHE A 50 8.68 19.31 -2.39
N LEU A 51 8.26 18.65 -3.47
CA LEU A 51 8.98 17.52 -4.07
C LEU A 51 9.57 17.94 -5.44
N PRO A 52 10.86 17.65 -5.69
CA PRO A 52 11.45 17.83 -7.01
C PRO A 52 10.67 17.06 -8.08
N LEU A 53 10.57 17.61 -9.29
CA LEU A 53 9.83 17.00 -10.40
C LEU A 53 10.27 15.56 -10.70
N ASP A 54 11.57 15.27 -10.59
CA ASP A 54 12.09 13.92 -10.82
C ASP A 54 11.59 12.90 -9.79
N TRP A 55 11.22 13.34 -8.59
CA TRP A 55 10.64 12.48 -7.57
C TRP A 55 9.16 12.17 -7.83
N LEU A 56 8.49 13.07 -8.55
CA LEU A 56 7.08 12.95 -8.92
C LEU A 56 6.88 12.14 -10.21
N ARG A 57 7.95 11.91 -10.99
CA ARG A 57 7.91 11.09 -12.19
C ARG A 57 8.09 9.62 -11.90
N ALA A 58 7.38 8.77 -12.66
CA ALA A 58 7.55 7.33 -12.63
C ALA A 58 7.61 6.75 -14.04
N TYR A 59 8.50 5.76 -14.23
CA TYR A 59 8.47 4.92 -15.43
C TYR A 59 7.69 3.66 -15.11
N ILE A 60 6.63 3.41 -15.88
CA ILE A 60 5.80 2.22 -15.72
C ILE A 60 6.39 1.11 -16.58
N THR A 61 6.87 0.06 -15.92
CA THR A 61 7.31 -1.16 -16.59
C THR A 61 6.18 -2.19 -16.52
N PRO A 62 5.61 -2.60 -17.66
CA PRO A 62 4.55 -3.61 -17.69
C PRO A 62 5.15 -4.99 -17.36
N LEU A 63 4.68 -5.59 -16.27
CA LEU A 63 5.05 -6.95 -15.86
C LEU A 63 3.92 -7.91 -16.23
N PHE A 64 4.17 -8.83 -17.17
CA PHE A 64 3.18 -9.82 -17.59
C PHE A 64 2.72 -10.69 -16.41
N LYS A 65 1.41 -10.84 -16.23
CA LYS A 65 0.78 -11.63 -15.16
C LYS A 65 0.27 -12.99 -15.69
N LYS A 66 -0.63 -12.96 -16.66
CA LYS A 66 -1.27 -14.15 -17.23
C LYS A 66 -2.13 -13.78 -18.45
N GLY A 67 -2.60 -14.75 -19.21
CA GLY A 67 -3.52 -14.52 -20.34
C GLY A 67 -2.82 -14.20 -21.65
N SER A 68 -3.48 -13.47 -22.54
CA SER A 68 -2.92 -13.03 -23.81
C SER A 68 -1.92 -11.88 -23.59
N ARG A 69 -0.76 -11.96 -24.23
CA ARG A 69 0.27 -10.88 -24.18
C ARG A 69 -0.13 -9.64 -24.97
N HIS A 70 -1.16 -9.71 -25.80
CA HIS A 70 -1.66 -8.59 -26.59
C HIS A 70 -2.61 -7.67 -25.79
N GLU A 71 -3.09 -8.15 -24.63
CA GLU A 71 -4.04 -7.43 -23.78
C GLU A 71 -3.31 -6.67 -22.65
N PRO A 72 -3.36 -5.33 -22.60
CA PRO A 72 -2.70 -4.52 -21.57
C PRO A 72 -3.14 -4.87 -20.15
N GLU A 73 -4.38 -5.31 -19.95
CA GLU A 73 -4.96 -5.69 -18.65
C GLU A 73 -4.27 -6.93 -18.04
N ASN A 74 -3.57 -7.70 -18.84
CA ASN A 74 -2.80 -8.85 -18.41
C ASN A 74 -1.41 -8.49 -17.84
N TYR A 75 -1.11 -7.19 -17.72
CA TYR A 75 0.15 -6.69 -17.17
C TYR A 75 -0.07 -5.93 -15.86
N ARG A 76 0.87 -6.10 -14.92
CA ARG A 76 0.95 -5.24 -13.73
C ARG A 76 1.80 -4.01 -14.04
N PRO A 77 1.30 -2.77 -13.81
CA PRO A 77 2.07 -1.55 -14.03
C PRO A 77 3.03 -1.31 -12.85
N ILE A 78 4.27 -1.78 -12.96
CA ILE A 78 5.26 -1.54 -11.92
C ILE A 78 5.89 -0.18 -12.10
N ALA A 79 5.68 0.72 -11.14
CA ALA A 79 6.23 2.07 -11.13
C ALA A 79 7.68 2.08 -10.66
N LEU A 80 8.60 2.45 -11.54
CA LEU A 80 9.98 2.77 -11.18
C LEU A 80 10.03 4.25 -10.80
N THR A 81 10.22 4.54 -9.53
CA THR A 81 10.34 5.89 -8.97
C THR A 81 11.79 6.21 -8.64
N ALA A 82 12.11 7.50 -8.45
CA ALA A 82 13.45 7.99 -8.12
C ALA A 82 14.04 7.31 -6.87
N THR A 83 15.30 6.91 -6.96
CA THR A 83 15.97 6.20 -5.86
C THR A 83 16.13 7.08 -4.62
N ILE A 84 16.42 8.37 -4.82
CA ILE A 84 16.53 9.33 -3.71
C ILE A 84 15.18 9.52 -3.02
N CYS A 85 14.08 9.62 -3.79
CA CYS A 85 12.73 9.70 -3.23
C CYS A 85 12.42 8.49 -2.35
N LYS A 86 12.74 7.27 -2.79
CA LYS A 86 12.56 6.04 -2.01
C LYS A 86 13.28 6.05 -0.66
N LEU A 87 14.41 6.73 -0.55
CA LEU A 87 15.09 6.90 0.74
C LEU A 87 14.27 7.76 1.69
N MET A 88 13.73 8.89 1.19
CA MET A 88 12.86 9.75 1.99
C MET A 88 11.54 9.05 2.35
N GLU A 89 10.92 8.37 1.38
CA GLU A 89 9.75 7.53 1.61
C GLU A 89 9.99 6.50 2.72
N SER A 90 11.18 5.87 2.75
CA SER A 90 11.53 4.89 3.78
C SER A 90 11.57 5.50 5.18
N ILE A 91 12.09 6.72 5.30
CA ILE A 91 12.13 7.45 6.57
C ILE A 91 10.70 7.77 7.05
N ILE A 92 9.88 8.31 6.16
CA ILE A 92 8.50 8.68 6.46
C ILE A 92 7.68 7.42 6.78
N LYS A 93 7.82 6.36 6.00
CA LYS A 93 7.14 5.08 6.22
C LYS A 93 7.44 4.51 7.61
N ASP A 94 8.72 4.47 8.01
CA ASP A 94 9.11 3.91 9.29
C ASP A 94 8.50 4.71 10.47
N GLN A 95 8.39 6.06 10.34
CA GLN A 95 7.75 6.91 11.34
C GLN A 95 6.22 6.74 11.36
N LEU A 96 5.57 6.72 10.20
CA LEU A 96 4.12 6.51 10.09
C LEU A 96 3.71 5.15 10.65
N LEU A 97 4.38 4.08 10.21
CA LEU A 97 4.08 2.73 10.67
C LEU A 97 4.29 2.62 12.19
N GLY A 98 5.39 3.17 12.70
CA GLY A 98 5.65 3.21 14.14
C GLY A 98 4.58 3.99 14.92
N PHE A 99 4.07 5.09 14.38
CA PHE A 99 2.97 5.86 14.98
C PHE A 99 1.67 5.03 15.00
N PHE A 100 1.27 4.46 13.87
CA PHE A 100 0.04 3.68 13.75
C PHE A 100 0.05 2.44 14.64
N LEU A 101 1.18 1.74 14.74
CA LEU A 101 1.32 0.56 15.60
C LEU A 101 1.24 0.94 17.09
N ARG A 102 1.93 2.00 17.52
CA ARG A 102 1.86 2.48 18.92
C ARG A 102 0.47 2.95 19.33
N LYS A 103 -0.30 3.51 18.39
CA LYS A 103 -1.67 3.97 18.64
C LYS A 103 -2.73 2.86 18.46
N GLY A 104 -2.33 1.67 18.03
CA GLY A 104 -3.27 0.58 17.76
C GLY A 104 -4.26 0.89 16.62
N ILE A 105 -3.86 1.75 15.66
CA ILE A 105 -4.74 2.19 14.57
C ILE A 105 -4.88 1.10 13.51
N ILE A 106 -3.81 0.35 13.23
CA ILE A 106 -3.84 -0.70 12.20
C ILE A 106 -4.82 -1.80 12.61
N ASN A 107 -5.70 -2.14 11.69
CA ASN A 107 -6.65 -3.23 11.86
C ASN A 107 -5.90 -4.54 12.20
N LYS A 108 -6.27 -5.16 13.31
CA LYS A 108 -5.63 -6.41 13.81
C LYS A 108 -5.74 -7.58 12.84
N ASN A 109 -6.73 -7.55 11.95
CA ASN A 109 -6.95 -8.58 10.94
C ASN A 109 -6.09 -8.38 9.67
N GLN A 110 -5.31 -7.29 9.58
CA GLN A 110 -4.42 -7.00 8.45
C GLN A 110 -3.05 -7.67 8.63
N HIS A 111 -2.71 -8.56 7.70
CA HIS A 111 -1.42 -9.26 7.68
C HIS A 111 -0.48 -8.76 6.58
N GLY A 112 -0.99 -8.01 5.59
CA GLY A 112 -0.19 -7.47 4.50
C GLY A 112 0.67 -6.29 4.93
N PHE A 113 1.94 -6.27 4.50
CA PHE A 113 2.91 -5.17 4.73
C PHE A 113 3.19 -4.81 6.20
N ILE A 114 2.79 -5.63 7.14
CA ILE A 114 3.03 -5.48 8.58
C ILE A 114 4.17 -6.41 9.00
N SER A 115 5.11 -5.90 9.80
CA SER A 115 6.21 -6.70 10.33
C SER A 115 5.69 -7.83 11.21
N ASN A 116 6.33 -8.99 11.13
CA ASN A 116 5.95 -10.23 11.84
C ASN A 116 4.60 -10.83 11.44
N HIS A 117 3.97 -10.32 10.38
CA HIS A 117 2.81 -10.91 9.73
C HIS A 117 3.17 -11.44 8.34
N SER A 118 2.46 -12.46 7.89
CA SER A 118 2.70 -13.12 6.60
C SER A 118 1.43 -13.79 6.09
N THR A 119 1.45 -14.31 4.87
CA THR A 119 0.39 -15.19 4.37
C THR A 119 0.20 -16.41 5.24
N CYS A 120 1.31 -16.96 5.80
CA CYS A 120 1.24 -18.10 6.71
C CYS A 120 0.50 -17.75 8.01
N THR A 121 0.78 -16.60 8.63
CA THR A 121 0.08 -16.19 9.86
C THR A 121 -1.41 -15.94 9.59
N ASN A 122 -1.76 -15.32 8.47
CA ASN A 122 -3.15 -15.13 8.06
C ASN A 122 -3.89 -16.47 7.87
N LEU A 123 -3.24 -17.43 7.19
CA LEU A 123 -3.82 -18.76 6.97
C LEU A 123 -3.94 -19.56 8.26
N LEU A 124 -2.95 -19.48 9.16
CA LEU A 124 -3.00 -20.16 10.45
C LEU A 124 -4.20 -19.69 11.29
N GLU A 125 -4.44 -18.38 11.35
CA GLU A 125 -5.62 -17.85 12.07
C GLU A 125 -6.93 -18.33 11.41
N CYS A 126 -7.04 -18.24 10.08
CA CYS A 126 -8.22 -18.76 9.37
C CYS A 126 -8.44 -20.25 9.65
N THR A 127 -7.39 -21.06 9.53
CA THR A 127 -7.47 -22.52 9.71
C THR A 127 -7.85 -22.85 11.15
N HIS A 128 -7.28 -22.14 12.12
CA HIS A 128 -7.66 -22.29 13.53
C HIS A 128 -9.15 -22.06 13.74
N ASP A 129 -9.67 -20.91 13.28
CA ASP A 129 -11.08 -20.56 13.40
C ASP A 129 -12.00 -21.60 12.75
N TRP A 130 -11.63 -22.10 11.56
CA TRP A 130 -12.41 -23.12 10.83
C TRP A 130 -12.39 -24.46 11.54
N LEU A 131 -11.25 -24.88 12.10
CA LEU A 131 -11.14 -26.11 12.87
C LEU A 131 -11.96 -26.07 14.17
N VAL A 132 -11.99 -24.92 14.84
CA VAL A 132 -12.85 -24.73 16.03
C VAL A 132 -14.32 -24.89 15.67
N THR A 133 -14.75 -24.32 14.54
CA THR A 133 -16.12 -24.47 14.04
C THR A 133 -16.45 -25.92 13.69
N LEU A 134 -15.56 -26.62 12.97
CA LEU A 134 -15.73 -28.02 12.61
C LEU A 134 -15.81 -28.94 13.83
N ASN A 135 -14.96 -28.71 14.83
CA ASN A 135 -14.99 -29.48 16.08
C ASN A 135 -16.30 -29.28 16.87
N SER A 136 -17.00 -28.19 16.62
CA SER A 136 -18.33 -27.90 17.17
C SER A 136 -19.47 -28.49 16.33
N SER A 137 -19.16 -29.36 15.37
CA SER A 137 -20.13 -29.96 14.42
C SER A 137 -20.91 -28.92 13.62
N ARG A 138 -20.26 -27.78 13.30
CA ARG A 138 -20.82 -26.69 12.51
C ARG A 138 -20.04 -26.53 11.21
N THR A 139 -20.62 -25.80 10.26
CA THR A 139 -19.99 -25.48 8.97
C THR A 139 -19.55 -24.01 8.92
N THR A 140 -18.62 -23.71 8.04
CA THR A 140 -18.14 -22.33 7.80
C THR A 140 -18.34 -21.98 6.34
N ASP A 141 -19.07 -20.91 6.06
CA ASP A 141 -19.08 -20.30 4.72
C ASP A 141 -17.97 -19.28 4.61
N ILE A 142 -17.28 -19.30 3.47
CA ILE A 142 -16.11 -18.45 3.22
C ILE A 142 -16.30 -17.72 1.88
N ILE A 143 -16.11 -16.41 1.88
CA ILE A 143 -16.10 -15.56 0.69
C ILE A 143 -14.71 -14.96 0.52
N TYR A 144 -14.08 -15.23 -0.64
CA TYR A 144 -12.85 -14.60 -1.06
C TYR A 144 -13.17 -13.38 -1.92
N ILE A 145 -12.53 -12.26 -1.62
CA ILE A 145 -12.76 -10.99 -2.28
C ILE A 145 -11.44 -10.50 -2.87
N ASP A 146 -11.47 -10.18 -4.15
CA ASP A 146 -10.36 -9.58 -4.90
C ASP A 146 -10.78 -8.18 -5.38
N PHE A 147 -10.06 -7.15 -4.92
CA PHE A 147 -10.30 -5.77 -5.34
C PHE A 147 -9.59 -5.50 -6.66
N SER A 148 -10.36 -5.20 -7.69
CA SER A 148 -9.81 -4.84 -8.99
C SER A 148 -9.01 -3.53 -8.90
N ARG A 149 -7.73 -3.58 -9.34
CA ARG A 149 -6.84 -2.41 -9.38
C ARG A 149 -6.74 -1.65 -8.04
N ALA A 150 -6.71 -2.38 -6.92
CA ALA A 150 -6.81 -1.84 -5.57
C ALA A 150 -5.89 -0.62 -5.32
N PHE A 151 -4.61 -0.74 -5.68
CA PHE A 151 -3.64 0.35 -5.52
C PHE A 151 -3.90 1.55 -6.43
N ASP A 152 -4.44 1.33 -7.63
CA ASP A 152 -4.65 2.36 -8.64
C ASP A 152 -5.98 3.12 -8.45
N SER A 153 -6.92 2.53 -7.71
CA SER A 153 -8.28 3.07 -7.49
C SER A 153 -8.41 3.97 -6.25
N ILE A 154 -7.35 4.14 -5.46
CA ILE A 154 -7.39 4.98 -4.26
C ILE A 154 -7.73 6.43 -4.63
N VAL A 155 -8.80 6.97 -4.05
CA VAL A 155 -9.18 8.37 -4.18
C VAL A 155 -8.31 9.21 -3.23
N HIS A 156 -7.43 10.08 -3.77
CA HIS A 156 -6.45 10.85 -2.99
C HIS A 156 -7.09 11.64 -1.85
N LYS A 157 -8.17 12.40 -2.14
CA LYS A 157 -8.89 13.20 -1.15
C LYS A 157 -9.37 12.37 0.04
N LYS A 158 -9.88 11.16 -0.21
CA LYS A 158 -10.35 10.26 0.86
C LYS A 158 -9.21 9.71 1.68
N LEU A 159 -8.11 9.33 1.04
CA LEU A 159 -6.89 8.90 1.74
C LEU A 159 -6.36 10.00 2.66
N LEU A 160 -6.32 11.25 2.19
CA LEU A 160 -5.85 12.39 2.99
C LEU A 160 -6.79 12.65 4.17
N ASN A 161 -8.11 12.61 3.97
CA ASN A 161 -9.08 12.74 5.06
C ASN A 161 -8.92 11.62 6.11
N LYS A 162 -8.69 10.36 5.67
CA LYS A 162 -8.45 9.26 6.60
C LYS A 162 -7.16 9.44 7.39
N LEU A 163 -6.08 9.89 6.74
CA LEU A 163 -4.81 10.21 7.42
C LEU A 163 -5.02 11.29 8.48
N GLU A 164 -5.76 12.36 8.16
CA GLU A 164 -6.09 13.44 9.08
C GLU A 164 -6.90 12.94 10.27
N ASN A 165 -7.93 12.13 10.04
CA ASN A 165 -8.76 11.51 11.09
C ASN A 165 -7.93 10.58 12.00
N TYR A 166 -6.88 9.96 11.50
CA TYR A 166 -5.95 9.16 12.29
C TYR A 166 -4.86 9.99 12.98
N GLY A 167 -4.92 11.33 12.87
CA GLY A 167 -4.04 12.26 13.57
C GLY A 167 -2.75 12.62 12.81
N ILE A 168 -2.68 12.35 11.52
CA ILE A 168 -1.60 12.84 10.66
C ILE A 168 -2.01 14.19 10.09
N THR A 169 -1.38 15.27 10.56
CA THR A 169 -1.74 16.66 10.24
C THR A 169 -0.50 17.50 9.89
N GLY A 170 -0.72 18.76 9.50
CA GLY A 170 0.34 19.74 9.27
C GLY A 170 1.29 19.36 8.14
N ILE A 171 2.57 19.63 8.33
CA ILE A 171 3.62 19.48 7.30
C ILE A 171 3.66 18.05 6.74
N LEU A 172 3.49 17.04 7.58
CA LEU A 172 3.53 15.64 7.13
C LEU A 172 2.36 15.32 6.19
N LEU A 173 1.14 15.75 6.52
CA LEU A 173 -0.03 15.55 5.65
C LEU A 173 0.15 16.29 4.32
N ASN A 174 0.63 17.54 4.36
CA ASN A 174 0.90 18.33 3.17
C ASN A 174 1.95 17.66 2.27
N TRP A 175 3.03 17.15 2.87
CA TRP A 175 4.06 16.43 2.11
C TRP A 175 3.49 15.16 1.44
N ILE A 176 2.65 14.39 2.15
CA ILE A 176 1.99 13.20 1.59
C ILE A 176 1.04 13.61 0.46
N SER A 177 0.27 14.70 0.62
CA SER A 177 -0.59 15.23 -0.44
C SER A 177 0.21 15.52 -1.71
N CYS A 178 1.29 16.30 -1.62
CA CYS A 178 2.17 16.57 -2.76
C CYS A 178 2.76 15.28 -3.35
N PHE A 179 3.09 14.29 -2.51
CA PHE A 179 3.65 13.02 -2.97
C PHE A 179 2.66 12.21 -3.81
N ILE A 180 1.34 12.28 -3.55
CA ILE A 180 0.34 11.46 -4.27
C ILE A 180 -0.36 12.23 -5.40
N GLU A 181 -0.60 13.55 -5.27
CA GLU A 181 -1.46 14.32 -6.15
C GLU A 181 -0.77 14.86 -7.41
N ASP A 182 0.52 15.22 -7.32
CA ASP A 182 1.24 15.87 -8.42
C ASP A 182 2.15 14.93 -9.21
N ARG A 183 1.76 13.67 -9.33
CA ARG A 183 2.57 12.68 -10.02
C ARG A 183 2.30 12.61 -11.51
N TYR A 184 3.37 12.23 -12.22
CA TYR A 184 3.36 11.98 -13.66
C TYR A 184 3.97 10.62 -13.95
N GLN A 185 3.50 9.97 -15.00
CA GLN A 185 4.00 8.67 -15.43
C GLN A 185 4.04 8.54 -16.94
N CYS A 186 4.95 7.72 -17.43
CA CYS A 186 4.96 7.22 -18.79
C CYS A 186 5.32 5.74 -18.80
N VAL A 187 4.81 5.01 -19.77
CA VAL A 187 5.18 3.61 -19.98
C VAL A 187 6.57 3.56 -20.59
N ALA A 188 7.44 2.72 -20.03
CA ALA A 188 8.80 2.52 -20.53
C ALA A 188 9.00 1.04 -20.89
N ILE A 189 9.23 0.75 -22.16
CA ILE A 189 9.54 -0.58 -22.69
C ILE A 189 10.87 -0.46 -23.41
N GLU A 190 11.91 -1.11 -22.89
CA GLU A 190 13.28 -1.01 -23.36
C GLU A 190 13.76 0.45 -23.41
N ASN A 191 13.94 1.03 -24.60
CA ASN A 191 14.35 2.43 -24.82
C ASN A 191 13.22 3.30 -25.37
N CYS A 192 11.97 2.78 -25.42
CA CYS A 192 10.81 3.50 -25.92
C CYS A 192 9.95 4.00 -24.75
N PHE A 193 9.46 5.24 -24.87
CA PHE A 193 8.62 5.88 -23.88
C PHE A 193 7.29 6.32 -24.50
N SER A 194 6.20 6.13 -23.78
CA SER A 194 4.92 6.74 -24.14
C SER A 194 4.91 8.26 -23.87
N SER A 195 3.85 8.93 -24.26
CA SER A 195 3.55 10.28 -23.76
C SER A 195 3.41 10.28 -22.23
N VAL A 196 3.75 11.40 -21.61
CA VAL A 196 3.60 11.60 -20.17
C VAL A 196 2.14 11.85 -19.82
N ALA A 197 1.62 11.16 -18.81
CA ALA A 197 0.26 11.34 -18.30
C ALA A 197 0.30 11.71 -16.81
N LYS A 198 -0.65 12.56 -16.38
CA LYS A 198 -0.85 12.87 -14.95
C LYS A 198 -1.54 11.69 -14.27
N VAL A 199 -1.11 11.36 -13.07
CA VAL A 199 -1.76 10.36 -12.20
C VAL A 199 -2.89 11.06 -11.44
N ILE A 200 -4.11 10.59 -11.60
CA ILE A 200 -5.31 11.21 -11.01
C ILE A 200 -5.87 10.43 -9.82
N SER A 201 -5.40 9.20 -9.61
CA SER A 201 -5.83 8.33 -8.50
C SER A 201 -4.74 7.30 -8.19
N GLY A 202 -4.86 6.63 -7.08
CA GLY A 202 -3.99 5.54 -6.68
C GLY A 202 -2.69 5.97 -6.02
N VAL A 203 -1.95 4.96 -5.58
CA VAL A 203 -0.58 5.11 -5.05
C VAL A 203 0.38 4.30 -5.90
N PRO A 204 1.63 4.77 -6.13
CA PRO A 204 2.52 4.12 -7.08
C PRO A 204 2.86 2.67 -6.67
N GLN A 205 2.52 1.70 -7.52
CA GLN A 205 2.92 0.30 -7.34
C GLN A 205 4.44 0.15 -7.55
N GLY A 206 5.20 0.20 -6.47
CA GLY A 206 6.67 0.17 -6.49
C GLY A 206 7.32 1.31 -5.72
N SER A 207 6.53 2.22 -5.15
CA SER A 207 6.98 3.14 -4.10
C SER A 207 7.16 2.41 -2.76
N VAL A 208 7.87 3.03 -1.84
CA VAL A 208 8.06 2.49 -0.49
C VAL A 208 6.91 2.86 0.43
N LEU A 209 6.29 4.03 0.19
CA LEU A 209 5.20 4.55 1.01
C LEU A 209 3.82 4.02 0.57
N GLY A 210 3.66 3.69 -0.72
CA GLY A 210 2.39 3.22 -1.29
C GLY A 210 1.71 2.10 -0.49
N PRO A 211 2.41 1.03 -0.11
CA PRO A 211 1.80 -0.07 0.66
C PRO A 211 1.18 0.36 1.99
N ILE A 212 1.84 1.25 2.75
CA ILE A 212 1.26 1.70 4.03
C ILE A 212 0.08 2.66 3.81
N LEU A 213 0.14 3.51 2.78
CA LEU A 213 -0.97 4.38 2.42
C LEU A 213 -2.20 3.56 1.98
N PHE A 214 -1.98 2.46 1.26
CA PHE A 214 -3.05 1.53 0.91
C PHE A 214 -3.68 0.88 2.15
N ILE A 215 -2.87 0.36 3.09
CA ILE A 215 -3.39 -0.23 4.33
C ILE A 215 -4.24 0.78 5.10
N ILE A 216 -3.80 2.03 5.21
CA ILE A 216 -4.55 3.08 5.89
C ILE A 216 -5.86 3.38 5.15
N PHE A 217 -5.85 3.36 3.82
CA PHE A 217 -7.05 3.58 3.02
C PHE A 217 -8.14 2.53 3.28
N ILE A 218 -7.77 1.25 3.41
CA ILE A 218 -8.73 0.16 3.67
C ILE A 218 -8.92 -0.18 5.15
N ASN A 219 -8.30 0.57 6.06
CA ASN A 219 -8.19 0.19 7.48
C ASN A 219 -9.54 0.08 8.21
N ASP A 220 -10.55 0.80 7.75
CA ASP A 220 -11.90 0.82 8.31
C ASP A 220 -12.86 -0.23 7.68
N ILE A 221 -12.34 -1.11 6.84
CA ILE A 221 -13.13 -2.14 6.14
C ILE A 221 -13.83 -3.11 7.11
N ASP A 222 -13.35 -3.27 8.32
CA ASP A 222 -13.99 -4.11 9.34
C ASP A 222 -15.36 -3.59 9.80
N CYS A 223 -15.67 -2.32 9.55
CA CYS A 223 -17.00 -1.76 9.79
C CYS A 223 -18.11 -2.45 8.98
N VAL A 224 -17.76 -3.18 7.90
CA VAL A 224 -18.73 -3.93 7.09
C VAL A 224 -19.18 -5.24 7.76
N CYS A 225 -18.42 -5.74 8.75
CA CYS A 225 -18.71 -7.00 9.40
C CYS A 225 -19.96 -6.91 10.28
N HIS A 226 -20.89 -7.83 10.12
CA HIS A 226 -22.10 -7.97 10.92
C HIS A 226 -22.10 -9.28 11.71
N GLY A 227 -22.63 -9.23 12.93
CA GLY A 227 -22.85 -10.40 13.76
C GLY A 227 -21.56 -11.18 14.02
N LYS A 228 -21.55 -12.47 13.67
CA LYS A 228 -20.41 -13.38 13.83
C LYS A 228 -19.52 -13.49 12.57
N THR A 229 -19.58 -12.52 11.66
CA THR A 229 -18.73 -12.51 10.48
C THR A 229 -17.31 -12.08 10.83
N ASN A 230 -16.34 -12.92 10.48
CA ASN A 230 -14.92 -12.64 10.62
C ASN A 230 -14.37 -12.08 9.30
N LEU A 231 -13.44 -11.14 9.42
CA LEU A 231 -12.68 -10.58 8.31
C LEU A 231 -11.20 -10.89 8.52
N LYS A 232 -10.52 -11.33 7.46
CA LYS A 232 -9.06 -11.43 7.42
C LYS A 232 -8.55 -10.78 6.15
N LEU A 233 -7.46 -10.01 6.29
CA LEU A 233 -6.88 -9.18 5.23
C LEU A 233 -5.42 -9.56 4.97
N PHE A 234 -5.04 -9.59 3.70
CA PHE A 234 -3.65 -9.58 3.30
C PHE A 234 -3.47 -8.58 2.15
N ALA A 235 -3.15 -7.35 2.51
CA ALA A 235 -3.20 -6.19 1.61
C ALA A 235 -4.60 -6.05 0.98
N ASP A 236 -4.72 -6.20 -0.33
CA ASP A 236 -5.96 -6.16 -1.10
C ASP A 236 -6.77 -7.47 -1.11
N ASP A 237 -6.15 -8.60 -0.73
CA ASP A 237 -6.88 -9.85 -0.57
C ASP A 237 -7.69 -9.85 0.73
N ALA A 238 -9.00 -10.02 0.64
CA ALA A 238 -9.88 -10.09 1.79
C ALA A 238 -10.66 -11.42 1.83
N LYS A 239 -10.89 -11.92 3.04
CA LYS A 239 -11.72 -13.09 3.32
C LYS A 239 -12.77 -12.73 4.35
N LEU A 240 -14.02 -12.92 4.02
CA LEU A 240 -15.14 -12.91 4.96
C LEU A 240 -15.57 -14.33 5.24
N TYR A 241 -15.77 -14.71 6.48
CA TYR A 241 -16.30 -16.01 6.82
C TYR A 241 -17.15 -15.95 8.08
N SER A 242 -18.10 -16.85 8.14
CA SER A 242 -19.01 -16.97 9.29
C SER A 242 -19.34 -18.43 9.53
N GLU A 243 -19.48 -18.78 10.77
CA GLU A 243 -20.06 -20.03 11.21
C GLU A 243 -21.53 -20.10 10.84
N ILE A 244 -22.01 -21.25 10.37
CA ILE A 244 -23.40 -21.53 10.02
C ILE A 244 -23.92 -22.69 10.82
N ASP A 245 -25.12 -22.54 11.40
CA ASP A 245 -25.92 -23.63 11.88
C ASP A 245 -26.61 -24.32 10.72
N LEU A 246 -26.63 -25.66 10.70
CA LEU A 246 -27.21 -26.50 9.63
C LEU A 246 -28.67 -26.15 9.25
N ASN A 247 -29.36 -25.38 10.11
CA ASN A 247 -30.75 -24.99 9.94
C ASN A 247 -30.99 -23.51 9.63
N CYS A 248 -29.93 -22.69 9.49
CA CYS A 248 -30.05 -21.24 9.26
C CYS A 248 -29.10 -20.81 8.16
N HIS A 249 -29.62 -20.14 7.12
CA HIS A 249 -28.77 -19.41 6.16
C HIS A 249 -28.03 -18.27 6.86
N SER A 250 -26.76 -18.07 6.50
CA SER A 250 -25.92 -16.99 7.07
C SER A 250 -26.40 -15.62 6.62
N SER A 251 -27.45 -15.10 7.26
CA SER A 251 -27.93 -13.74 7.00
C SER A 251 -26.86 -12.67 7.35
N SER A 252 -26.00 -12.97 8.33
CA SER A 252 -24.92 -12.07 8.75
C SER A 252 -23.81 -11.95 7.70
N LEU A 253 -23.41 -13.05 7.05
CA LEU A 253 -22.41 -13.05 5.99
C LEU A 253 -22.92 -12.30 4.75
N GLN A 254 -24.17 -12.53 4.35
CA GLN A 254 -24.80 -11.81 3.24
C GLN A 254 -24.93 -10.30 3.55
N SER A 255 -25.32 -9.94 4.76
CA SER A 255 -25.38 -8.54 5.20
C SER A 255 -24.00 -7.89 5.15
N SER A 256 -22.97 -8.58 5.63
CA SER A 256 -21.58 -8.10 5.56
C SER A 256 -21.12 -7.90 4.12
N LEU A 257 -21.47 -8.81 3.20
CA LEU A 257 -21.16 -8.68 1.78
C LEU A 257 -21.86 -7.47 1.14
N ASN A 258 -23.14 -7.25 1.47
CA ASN A 258 -23.91 -6.09 0.99
C ASN A 258 -23.29 -4.76 1.50
N ASN A 259 -22.88 -4.73 2.78
CA ASN A 259 -22.18 -3.58 3.35
C ASN A 259 -20.85 -3.33 2.66
N LEU A 260 -20.09 -4.39 2.38
CA LEU A 260 -18.84 -4.27 1.64
C LEU A 260 -19.06 -3.70 0.24
N ALA A 261 -20.08 -4.17 -0.47
CA ALA A 261 -20.45 -3.63 -1.76
C ALA A 261 -20.83 -2.14 -1.69
N THR A 262 -21.43 -1.72 -0.59
CA THR A 262 -21.75 -0.30 -0.33
C THR A 262 -20.51 0.49 0.04
N TRP A 263 -19.67 -0.05 0.92
CA TRP A 263 -18.39 0.56 1.31
C TRP A 263 -17.47 0.77 0.11
N ALA A 264 -17.38 -0.20 -0.81
CA ALA A 264 -16.53 -0.14 -1.99
C ALA A 264 -17.01 0.83 -3.09
N LYS A 265 -18.22 1.41 -3.00
CA LYS A 265 -18.71 2.38 -4.00
C LYS A 265 -17.90 3.67 -3.98
N PRO A 266 -17.60 4.26 -5.18
CA PRO A 266 -17.00 5.59 -5.25
C PRO A 266 -17.90 6.60 -4.54
N GLY A 267 -17.54 7.09 -3.40
CA GLY A 267 -18.37 8.02 -2.61
C GLY A 267 -18.43 7.66 -1.13
N ASN A 268 -18.36 6.38 -0.76
CA ASN A 268 -18.54 5.91 0.62
C ASN A 268 -17.24 5.52 1.34
N CYS A 269 -16.13 5.33 0.63
CA CYS A 269 -14.81 5.09 1.27
C CYS A 269 -14.01 6.36 1.39
#